data_7101d616b471ddd9a4aa60b6d61be3a2
#
_entry.id   7101d616b471ddd9a4aa60b6d61be3a2
#
_cell.length_a   1.000
_cell.length_b   1.000
_cell.length_c   1.000
_cell.angle_alpha   90.00
_cell.angle_beta   90.00
_cell.angle_gamma   90.00
#
_symmetry.space_group_name_H-M   'P 1'
#
loop_
_entity.id
_entity.type
_entity.pdbx_description
1 polymer ?
#
loop_
_entity_poly.entity_id
_entity_poly.type
_entity_poly.pdbx_seq_one_letter_code
_entity_poly.pdbx_strand_id
1 'polypeptide(L)'
;MGGARILENVCVTGIKTKDGAVCGVSTDQGDVTCEYVVNCAGMWCRQVCQMVNVSVPLHAAEHMHAVTMPIEGLKKHFPTVRDFDGVTYFKSESDGILLGGFEKVSKPWGMTGIPENFMYKELQEDWDQFQVFMDCGLKRFPALETAQIRHLSVVPESFTPDTAFMVGEAPGVKHFFVACGMNSVGIQSAGGVGRALAHWIDQGHPEEQLWPIDVRRYFPWQRNARYLQDRIVEAVGVLYHHHYPNRQLTSARGIIRSPIHDRLVAQNAAFSQNSGWERADWFAPEGVEPVHKYSWRRPNWFEYQGQEHMAVRDGVGLYDLTSMGKFLVQGRDAESVLQYFCANDVAVPSGKIVYTPVLNEAGGFETDITVTRFSEDTFFIVTAAATVAVAATVVVAATAAPVEVAIEGFRDRLAVAHWIAANRSIDHRGKPLQRSRRNDR
;
A
#
# COMPACT_ATOMS: atom_id res chain seq x y z
N MET A 1 8.14 -12.02 29.00
CA MET A 1 7.07 -11.31 28.23
C MET A 1 6.93 -9.85 28.69
N GLY A 2 7.92 -9.06 28.85
CA GLY A 2 7.96 -7.59 29.04
C GLY A 2 6.74 -6.85 29.66
N GLY A 3 5.87 -7.53 30.41
CA GLY A 3 4.64 -6.95 30.98
C GLY A 3 3.41 -7.00 30.08
N ALA A 4 3.50 -7.51 28.85
CA ALA A 4 2.32 -7.65 27.98
C ALA A 4 1.30 -8.66 28.57
N ARG A 5 0.01 -8.29 28.53
CA ARG A 5 -1.11 -9.13 28.95
C ARG A 5 -1.80 -9.69 27.70
N ILE A 6 -1.98 -11.00 27.65
CA ILE A 6 -2.69 -11.68 26.56
C ILE A 6 -4.05 -12.10 27.10
N LEU A 7 -5.11 -11.71 26.42
CA LEU A 7 -6.50 -12.11 26.70
C LEU A 7 -6.97 -12.99 25.53
N GLU A 8 -7.17 -14.25 25.82
CA GLU A 8 -7.66 -15.24 24.85
C GLU A 8 -9.20 -15.31 24.88
N ASN A 9 -9.80 -15.73 23.76
CA ASN A 9 -11.25 -15.86 23.62
C ASN A 9 -12.00 -14.55 23.89
N VAL A 10 -11.42 -13.41 23.53
CA VAL A 10 -12.03 -12.08 23.62
C VAL A 10 -12.17 -11.53 22.21
N CYS A 11 -13.42 -11.40 21.75
CA CYS A 11 -13.72 -10.87 20.42
C CYS A 11 -13.88 -9.35 20.46
N VAL A 12 -13.12 -8.65 19.61
CA VAL A 12 -13.29 -7.20 19.40
C VAL A 12 -14.54 -6.99 18.56
N THR A 13 -15.53 -6.29 19.10
CA THR A 13 -16.81 -5.99 18.46
C THR A 13 -16.94 -4.54 18.00
N GLY A 14 -16.04 -3.67 18.44
CA GLY A 14 -16.01 -2.26 18.04
C GLY A 14 -14.79 -1.52 18.55
N ILE A 15 -14.52 -0.36 17.94
CA ILE A 15 -13.47 0.55 18.38
C ILE A 15 -14.12 1.89 18.72
N LYS A 16 -13.82 2.41 19.89
CA LYS A 16 -14.34 3.69 20.39
C LYS A 16 -13.46 4.83 19.98
N THR A 17 -14.07 5.90 19.46
CA THR A 17 -13.37 7.12 19.10
C THR A 17 -13.99 8.33 19.78
N LYS A 18 -13.16 9.30 20.13
CA LYS A 18 -13.55 10.61 20.65
C LYS A 18 -12.65 11.69 20.04
N ASP A 19 -13.26 12.76 19.56
CA ASP A 19 -12.52 13.89 18.97
C ASP A 19 -11.53 13.50 17.85
N GLY A 20 -11.90 12.45 17.05
CA GLY A 20 -11.09 11.96 15.94
C GLY A 20 -9.93 11.02 16.32
N ALA A 21 -9.79 10.67 17.60
CA ALA A 21 -8.80 9.73 18.10
C ALA A 21 -9.46 8.49 18.73
N VAL A 22 -8.78 7.34 18.71
CA VAL A 22 -9.24 6.17 19.47
C VAL A 22 -9.17 6.45 20.97
N CYS A 23 -10.13 5.89 21.73
CA CYS A 23 -10.17 6.00 23.19
C CYS A 23 -10.52 4.67 23.87
N GLY A 24 -10.71 3.59 23.12
CA GLY A 24 -11.02 2.29 23.66
C GLY A 24 -11.44 1.28 22.63
N VAL A 25 -11.64 0.06 23.09
CA VAL A 25 -12.10 -1.10 22.32
C VAL A 25 -13.30 -1.71 23.02
N SER A 26 -14.35 -2.03 22.28
CA SER A 26 -15.47 -2.83 22.76
C SER A 26 -15.22 -4.30 22.45
N THR A 27 -15.49 -5.16 23.41
CA THR A 27 -15.37 -6.61 23.24
C THR A 27 -16.65 -7.31 23.68
N ASP A 28 -16.79 -8.58 23.37
CA ASP A 28 -17.88 -9.44 23.85
C ASP A 28 -17.83 -9.70 25.37
N GLN A 29 -16.72 -9.32 26.03
CA GLN A 29 -16.55 -9.47 27.48
C GLN A 29 -16.46 -8.11 28.23
N GLY A 30 -16.75 -7.01 27.54
CA GLY A 30 -16.74 -5.66 28.09
C GLY A 30 -15.79 -4.72 27.36
N ASP A 31 -15.73 -3.49 27.82
CA ASP A 31 -14.97 -2.42 27.22
C ASP A 31 -13.55 -2.31 27.79
N VAL A 32 -12.60 -1.97 26.97
CA VAL A 32 -11.22 -1.65 27.38
C VAL A 32 -10.92 -0.21 26.98
N THR A 33 -10.54 0.64 27.92
CA THR A 33 -10.03 1.99 27.64
C THR A 33 -8.56 1.93 27.25
N CYS A 34 -8.17 2.65 26.21
CA CYS A 34 -6.77 2.72 25.76
C CYS A 34 -6.52 4.03 25.01
N GLU A 35 -5.28 4.41 24.91
CA GLU A 35 -4.82 5.60 24.19
C GLU A 35 -4.51 5.27 22.73
N TYR A 36 -4.06 4.06 22.46
CA TYR A 36 -3.68 3.58 21.14
C TYR A 36 -4.30 2.20 20.84
N VAL A 37 -4.61 1.96 19.59
CA VAL A 37 -5.01 0.64 19.09
C VAL A 37 -4.10 0.27 17.93
N VAL A 38 -3.53 -0.94 17.99
CA VAL A 38 -2.76 -1.51 16.88
C VAL A 38 -3.52 -2.72 16.32
N ASN A 39 -4.01 -2.58 15.10
CA ASN A 39 -4.74 -3.63 14.41
C ASN A 39 -3.76 -4.61 13.74
N CYS A 40 -3.59 -5.78 14.36
CA CYS A 40 -2.79 -6.90 13.85
C CYS A 40 -3.66 -8.11 13.50
N ALA A 41 -4.90 -7.91 13.10
CA ALA A 41 -5.91 -8.96 12.95
C ALA A 41 -5.76 -9.82 11.68
N GLY A 42 -4.58 -9.84 11.03
CA GLY A 42 -4.30 -10.69 9.87
C GLY A 42 -5.33 -10.49 8.76
N MET A 43 -5.98 -11.55 8.27
CA MET A 43 -6.97 -11.44 7.21
C MET A 43 -8.26 -10.72 7.64
N TRP A 44 -8.56 -10.61 8.94
CA TRP A 44 -9.70 -9.84 9.49
C TRP A 44 -9.36 -8.34 9.66
N CYS A 45 -8.13 -7.93 9.37
CA CYS A 45 -7.71 -6.54 9.57
C CYS A 45 -8.62 -5.54 8.85
N ARG A 46 -9.12 -5.88 7.66
CA ARG A 46 -10.06 -5.04 6.90
C ARG A 46 -11.36 -4.80 7.66
N GLN A 47 -11.95 -5.83 8.29
CA GLN A 47 -13.17 -5.72 9.07
C GLN A 47 -12.96 -4.86 10.32
N VAL A 48 -11.83 -5.03 11.01
CA VAL A 48 -11.48 -4.20 12.18
C VAL A 48 -11.28 -2.74 11.77
N CYS A 49 -10.61 -2.46 10.65
CA CYS A 49 -10.48 -1.10 10.12
C CYS A 49 -11.84 -0.46 9.80
N GLN A 50 -12.81 -1.24 9.31
CA GLN A 50 -14.16 -0.74 9.02
C GLN A 50 -14.90 -0.26 10.26
N MET A 51 -14.59 -0.76 11.46
CA MET A 51 -15.19 -0.31 12.73
C MET A 51 -14.91 1.17 13.02
N VAL A 52 -13.88 1.75 12.40
CA VAL A 52 -13.51 3.17 12.50
C VAL A 52 -13.56 3.88 11.15
N ASN A 53 -14.32 3.35 10.17
CA ASN A 53 -14.45 3.89 8.82
C ASN A 53 -13.12 4.00 8.04
N VAL A 54 -12.09 3.30 8.47
CA VAL A 54 -10.84 3.15 7.72
C VAL A 54 -10.99 1.98 6.75
N SER A 55 -10.50 2.13 5.54
CA SER A 55 -10.51 1.08 4.53
C SER A 55 -9.12 0.79 4.03
N VAL A 56 -8.72 -0.48 4.15
CA VAL A 56 -7.43 -0.99 3.67
C VAL A 56 -7.63 -1.98 2.53
N PRO A 57 -6.78 -1.97 1.50
CA PRO A 57 -6.87 -2.88 0.37
C PRO A 57 -6.22 -4.23 0.72
N LEU A 58 -6.94 -5.05 1.45
CA LEU A 58 -6.51 -6.39 1.85
C LEU A 58 -7.52 -7.41 1.34
N HIS A 59 -7.04 -8.52 0.78
CA HIS A 59 -7.87 -9.61 0.33
C HIS A 59 -7.22 -10.95 0.65
N ALA A 60 -8.02 -11.96 0.96
CA ALA A 60 -7.53 -13.31 1.18
C ALA A 60 -7.44 -14.09 -0.14
N ALA A 61 -6.45 -14.98 -0.22
CA ALA A 61 -6.32 -15.99 -1.25
C ALA A 61 -6.04 -17.33 -0.58
N GLU A 62 -6.40 -18.41 -1.27
CA GLU A 62 -6.00 -19.77 -0.87
C GLU A 62 -4.49 -19.88 -0.94
N HIS A 63 -3.90 -20.47 0.09
CA HIS A 63 -2.48 -20.79 0.14
C HIS A 63 -2.30 -22.20 0.69
N MET A 64 -1.36 -22.98 0.11
CA MET A 64 -1.33 -24.39 0.38
C MET A 64 0.08 -24.96 0.51
N HIS A 65 0.19 -26.01 1.31
CA HIS A 65 1.39 -26.81 1.42
C HIS A 65 1.06 -28.27 1.74
N ALA A 66 1.87 -29.18 1.25
CA ALA A 66 1.77 -30.59 1.58
C ALA A 66 2.89 -31.02 2.53
N VAL A 67 2.59 -31.96 3.41
CA VAL A 67 3.55 -32.59 4.29
C VAL A 67 3.58 -34.10 3.96
N THR A 68 4.77 -34.65 3.70
CA THR A 68 4.92 -36.08 3.43
C THR A 68 4.95 -36.93 4.72
N MET A 69 4.70 -38.20 4.58
CA MET A 69 5.14 -39.18 5.58
C MET A 69 6.68 -39.20 5.65
N PRO A 70 7.28 -39.76 6.71
CA PRO A 70 8.72 -39.94 6.80
C PRO A 70 9.30 -40.59 5.55
N ILE A 71 10.41 -40.08 5.04
CA ILE A 71 11.09 -40.58 3.85
C ILE A 71 12.40 -41.21 4.30
N GLU A 72 12.57 -42.52 3.97
CA GLU A 72 13.78 -43.26 4.30
C GLU A 72 15.01 -42.64 3.62
N GLY A 73 16.10 -42.50 4.38
CA GLY A 73 17.36 -41.91 3.89
C GLY A 73 17.38 -40.38 3.79
N LEU A 74 16.26 -39.71 4.07
CA LEU A 74 16.24 -38.25 4.12
C LEU A 74 17.07 -37.76 5.31
N LYS A 75 17.97 -36.78 5.06
CA LYS A 75 18.72 -36.13 6.15
C LYS A 75 17.76 -35.32 7.00
N LYS A 76 17.79 -35.58 8.32
CA LYS A 76 17.08 -34.73 9.28
C LYS A 76 17.65 -33.32 9.23
N HIS A 77 16.77 -32.32 9.32
CA HIS A 77 17.16 -30.91 9.39
C HIS A 77 18.02 -30.42 8.22
N PHE A 78 17.63 -30.75 6.99
CA PHE A 78 18.22 -30.07 5.84
C PHE A 78 17.82 -28.57 5.83
N PRO A 79 18.63 -27.67 5.24
CA PRO A 79 18.31 -26.25 5.13
C PRO A 79 16.97 -26.02 4.41
N THR A 80 16.23 -24.98 4.83
CA THR A 80 15.07 -24.52 4.05
C THR A 80 15.53 -24.10 2.65
N VAL A 81 14.90 -24.67 1.63
CA VAL A 81 15.20 -24.40 0.23
C VAL A 81 14.10 -23.55 -0.36
N ARG A 82 14.46 -22.54 -1.11
CA ARG A 82 13.55 -21.72 -1.94
C ARG A 82 13.97 -21.83 -3.38
N ASP A 83 13.06 -22.30 -4.23
CA ASP A 83 13.24 -22.39 -5.68
C ASP A 83 12.37 -21.34 -6.36
N PHE A 84 12.97 -20.23 -6.73
CA PHE A 84 12.26 -19.12 -7.39
C PHE A 84 11.86 -19.46 -8.84
N ASP A 85 12.62 -20.34 -9.53
CA ASP A 85 12.26 -20.80 -10.87
C ASP A 85 11.05 -21.73 -10.84
N GLY A 86 11.02 -22.62 -9.83
CA GLY A 86 9.93 -23.55 -9.60
C GLY A 86 8.78 -23.01 -8.75
N VAL A 87 8.86 -21.75 -8.28
CA VAL A 87 7.90 -21.09 -7.39
C VAL A 87 7.58 -21.87 -6.11
N THR A 88 8.53 -22.70 -5.63
CA THR A 88 8.34 -23.62 -4.51
C THR A 88 9.33 -23.38 -3.37
N TYR A 89 8.95 -23.85 -2.19
CA TYR A 89 9.83 -23.95 -1.04
C TYR A 89 9.73 -25.33 -0.38
N PHE A 90 10.81 -25.70 0.29
CA PHE A 90 10.92 -26.98 0.98
C PHE A 90 11.55 -26.79 2.33
N LYS A 91 11.08 -27.52 3.33
CA LYS A 91 11.76 -27.66 4.61
C LYS A 91 11.59 -29.07 5.16
N SER A 92 12.47 -29.48 6.05
CA SER A 92 12.28 -30.72 6.80
C SER A 92 11.11 -30.58 7.78
N GLU A 93 10.25 -31.58 7.82
CA GLU A 93 9.11 -31.63 8.73
C GLU A 93 8.85 -33.07 9.18
N SER A 94 9.04 -33.36 10.49
CA SER A 94 8.75 -34.66 11.07
C SER A 94 9.35 -35.87 10.31
N ASP A 95 10.64 -35.78 9.96
CA ASP A 95 11.37 -36.73 9.15
C ASP A 95 10.89 -36.89 7.69
N GLY A 96 10.01 -36.01 7.24
CA GLY A 96 9.55 -35.85 5.87
C GLY A 96 9.89 -34.49 5.30
N ILE A 97 9.22 -34.13 4.23
CA ILE A 97 9.34 -32.87 3.51
C ILE A 97 8.02 -32.11 3.64
N LEU A 98 8.07 -30.84 4.01
CA LEU A 98 7.02 -29.89 3.74
C LEU A 98 7.35 -29.21 2.42
N LEU A 99 6.43 -29.30 1.45
CA LEU A 99 6.47 -28.67 0.14
C LEU A 99 5.33 -27.66 0.05
N GLY A 100 5.64 -26.43 -0.28
CA GLY A 100 4.67 -25.38 -0.60
C GLY A 100 5.20 -24.47 -1.70
N GLY A 101 4.44 -23.44 -2.04
CA GLY A 101 4.85 -22.53 -3.11
C GLY A 101 3.94 -21.31 -3.24
N PHE A 102 4.24 -20.50 -4.25
CA PHE A 102 3.50 -19.28 -4.59
C PHE A 102 3.15 -19.31 -6.09
N GLU A 103 2.00 -19.86 -6.40
CA GLU A 103 1.54 -20.06 -7.76
C GLU A 103 1.29 -18.73 -8.49
N LYS A 104 1.52 -18.74 -9.82
CA LYS A 104 1.36 -17.56 -10.67
C LYS A 104 -0.09 -17.10 -10.79
N VAL A 105 -1.04 -18.01 -10.61
CA VAL A 105 -2.47 -17.77 -10.68
C VAL A 105 -3.10 -18.35 -9.42
N SER A 106 -3.30 -17.50 -8.42
CA SER A 106 -3.90 -17.90 -7.14
C SER A 106 -5.43 -17.81 -7.18
N LYS A 107 -6.06 -18.44 -6.19
CA LYS A 107 -7.51 -18.41 -6.00
C LYS A 107 -7.89 -17.40 -4.90
N PRO A 108 -8.50 -16.24 -5.24
CA PRO A 108 -9.06 -15.35 -4.22
C PRO A 108 -10.13 -16.05 -3.40
N TRP A 109 -10.11 -15.81 -2.10
CA TRP A 109 -11.06 -16.43 -1.16
C TRP A 109 -11.80 -15.37 -0.34
N GLY A 110 -12.99 -15.72 0.17
CA GLY A 110 -13.78 -14.80 1.00
C GLY A 110 -14.32 -13.59 0.23
N MET A 111 -14.81 -13.83 -0.98
CA MET A 111 -15.27 -12.80 -1.93
C MET A 111 -16.39 -11.91 -1.36
N THR A 112 -17.22 -12.45 -0.48
CA THR A 112 -18.32 -11.76 0.21
C THR A 112 -17.97 -11.35 1.64
N GLY A 113 -16.73 -11.54 2.06
CA GLY A 113 -16.22 -11.39 3.41
C GLY A 113 -15.78 -12.71 4.01
N ILE A 114 -15.02 -12.64 5.11
CA ILE A 114 -14.62 -13.82 5.85
C ILE A 114 -15.80 -14.28 6.71
N PRO A 115 -16.18 -15.57 6.65
CA PRO A 115 -17.28 -16.09 7.50
C PRO A 115 -16.97 -15.90 8.99
N GLU A 116 -17.97 -15.48 9.77
CA GLU A 116 -17.81 -15.18 11.21
C GLU A 116 -17.21 -16.34 12.02
N ASN A 117 -17.55 -17.58 11.64
CA ASN A 117 -17.10 -18.78 12.34
C ASN A 117 -15.85 -19.41 11.72
N PHE A 118 -15.09 -18.70 10.88
CA PHE A 118 -13.88 -19.20 10.26
C PHE A 118 -12.67 -18.96 11.16
N MET A 119 -12.48 -19.83 12.15
CA MET A 119 -11.30 -19.86 13.02
C MET A 119 -10.72 -21.26 13.06
N TYR A 120 -9.39 -21.39 12.92
CA TYR A 120 -8.68 -22.67 12.98
C TYR A 120 -9.23 -23.74 12.02
N LYS A 121 -9.77 -23.30 10.88
CA LYS A 121 -10.31 -24.17 9.84
C LYS A 121 -9.43 -24.15 8.63
N GLU A 122 -9.34 -25.31 8.00
CA GLU A 122 -8.77 -25.48 6.66
C GLU A 122 -9.89 -25.45 5.62
N LEU A 123 -9.51 -25.14 4.39
CA LEU A 123 -10.37 -25.24 3.22
C LEU A 123 -10.32 -26.68 2.68
N GLN A 124 -11.18 -26.98 1.72
CA GLN A 124 -11.12 -28.24 1.01
C GLN A 124 -9.79 -28.38 0.29
N GLU A 125 -9.21 -29.57 0.34
CA GLU A 125 -8.00 -29.90 -0.43
C GLU A 125 -8.20 -29.65 -1.92
N ASP A 126 -7.23 -29.02 -2.55
CA ASP A 126 -7.22 -28.67 -3.97
C ASP A 126 -5.96 -29.20 -4.65
N TRP A 127 -6.02 -30.47 -5.02
CA TRP A 127 -4.92 -31.17 -5.66
C TRP A 127 -4.62 -30.65 -7.06
N ASP A 128 -5.63 -30.19 -7.80
CA ASP A 128 -5.45 -29.61 -9.14
C ASP A 128 -4.63 -28.31 -9.06
N GLN A 129 -4.92 -27.45 -8.08
CA GLN A 129 -4.14 -26.23 -7.83
C GLN A 129 -2.75 -26.57 -7.31
N PHE A 130 -2.61 -27.60 -6.47
CA PHE A 130 -1.34 -28.01 -5.90
C PHE A 130 -0.40 -28.69 -6.90
N GLN A 131 -0.92 -29.19 -8.02
CA GLN A 131 -0.14 -29.95 -9.02
C GLN A 131 1.09 -29.17 -9.52
N VAL A 132 0.98 -27.84 -9.67
CA VAL A 132 2.11 -27.00 -10.12
C VAL A 132 3.32 -27.10 -9.17
N PHE A 133 3.09 -27.25 -7.87
CA PHE A 133 4.14 -27.41 -6.88
C PHE A 133 4.71 -28.83 -6.89
N MET A 134 3.88 -29.82 -7.10
CA MET A 134 4.33 -31.22 -7.25
C MET A 134 5.25 -31.39 -8.48
N ASP A 135 4.87 -30.82 -9.62
CA ASP A 135 5.68 -30.89 -10.85
C ASP A 135 7.06 -30.23 -10.68
N CYS A 136 7.14 -29.17 -9.91
CA CYS A 136 8.41 -28.52 -9.58
C CYS A 136 9.16 -29.27 -8.48
N GLY A 137 8.43 -29.76 -7.47
CA GLY A 137 8.98 -30.51 -6.34
C GLY A 137 9.68 -31.75 -6.76
N LEU A 138 9.09 -32.57 -7.63
CA LEU A 138 9.65 -33.80 -8.17
C LEU A 138 10.99 -33.58 -8.88
N LYS A 139 11.17 -32.46 -9.57
CA LYS A 139 12.44 -32.08 -10.22
C LYS A 139 13.55 -31.77 -9.21
N ARG A 140 13.21 -31.23 -8.05
CA ARG A 140 14.18 -30.81 -7.01
C ARG A 140 14.47 -31.91 -6.00
N PHE A 141 13.46 -32.70 -5.66
CA PHE A 141 13.52 -33.79 -4.69
C PHE A 141 12.92 -35.08 -5.31
N PRO A 142 13.72 -35.88 -6.06
CA PRO A 142 13.22 -37.09 -6.66
C PRO A 142 12.62 -38.09 -5.66
N ALA A 143 13.02 -38.01 -4.38
CA ALA A 143 12.43 -38.84 -3.31
C ALA A 143 10.92 -38.61 -3.14
N LEU A 144 10.35 -37.52 -3.67
CA LEU A 144 8.92 -37.27 -3.67
C LEU A 144 8.13 -38.21 -4.60
N GLU A 145 8.77 -38.86 -5.59
CA GLU A 145 8.10 -39.78 -6.50
C GLU A 145 7.47 -41.00 -5.77
N THR A 146 8.08 -41.43 -4.68
CA THR A 146 7.62 -42.58 -3.88
C THR A 146 7.09 -42.16 -2.50
N ALA A 147 7.14 -40.88 -2.20
CA ALA A 147 6.69 -40.36 -0.90
C ALA A 147 5.15 -40.38 -0.80
N GLN A 148 4.65 -40.83 0.33
CA GLN A 148 3.23 -40.71 0.66
C GLN A 148 2.97 -39.31 1.26
N ILE A 149 1.90 -38.68 0.83
CA ILE A 149 1.47 -37.42 1.43
C ILE A 149 0.70 -37.75 2.71
N ARG A 150 1.08 -37.06 3.80
CA ARG A 150 0.38 -37.14 5.09
C ARG A 150 -0.84 -36.22 5.09
N HIS A 151 -0.68 -35.02 4.57
CA HIS A 151 -1.67 -33.96 4.66
C HIS A 151 -1.41 -32.88 3.62
N LEU A 152 -2.45 -32.41 2.96
CA LEU A 152 -2.46 -31.20 2.16
C LEU A 152 -3.25 -30.13 2.94
N SER A 153 -2.56 -29.15 3.47
CA SER A 153 -3.17 -28.02 4.16
C SER A 153 -3.49 -26.92 3.15
N VAL A 154 -4.74 -26.48 3.11
CA VAL A 154 -5.20 -25.33 2.32
C VAL A 154 -5.83 -24.33 3.28
N VAL A 155 -5.23 -23.15 3.40
CA VAL A 155 -5.69 -22.10 4.30
C VAL A 155 -5.77 -20.77 3.58
N PRO A 156 -6.72 -19.89 3.94
CA PRO A 156 -6.73 -18.55 3.39
C PRO A 156 -5.68 -17.69 4.09
N GLU A 157 -4.94 -16.95 3.30
CA GLU A 157 -3.96 -15.98 3.77
C GLU A 157 -4.21 -14.61 3.12
N SER A 158 -3.87 -13.51 3.82
CA SER A 158 -4.15 -12.16 3.32
C SER A 158 -2.98 -11.56 2.56
N PHE A 159 -3.31 -10.98 1.41
CA PHE A 159 -2.37 -10.32 0.51
C PHE A 159 -2.78 -8.88 0.21
N THR A 160 -1.78 -8.06 -0.05
CA THR A 160 -1.92 -6.68 -0.50
C THR A 160 -1.79 -6.59 -2.02
N PRO A 161 -2.38 -5.58 -2.67
CA PRO A 161 -2.34 -5.48 -4.13
C PRO A 161 -0.97 -5.15 -4.72
N ASP A 162 -0.03 -4.70 -3.91
CA ASP A 162 1.35 -4.35 -4.29
C ASP A 162 2.39 -5.27 -3.64
N THR A 163 1.94 -6.30 -2.91
CA THR A 163 2.79 -7.28 -2.20
C THR A 163 3.70 -6.69 -1.11
N ALA A 164 3.51 -5.44 -0.74
CA ALA A 164 4.20 -4.80 0.39
C ALA A 164 3.32 -4.78 1.64
N PHE A 165 3.92 -4.76 2.82
CA PHE A 165 3.20 -4.71 4.11
C PHE A 165 2.33 -3.46 4.23
N MET A 166 1.37 -3.49 5.14
CA MET A 166 0.63 -2.31 5.58
C MET A 166 0.96 -2.03 7.04
N VAL A 167 1.75 -0.99 7.28
CA VAL A 167 2.23 -0.61 8.61
C VAL A 167 2.07 0.89 8.80
N GLY A 168 1.67 1.32 9.99
CA GLY A 168 1.62 2.73 10.36
C GLY A 168 0.27 3.22 10.85
N GLU A 169 0.19 4.50 11.17
CA GLU A 169 -1.03 5.16 11.61
C GLU A 169 -2.01 5.33 10.45
N ALA A 170 -3.25 4.89 10.66
CA ALA A 170 -4.26 4.91 9.61
C ALA A 170 -4.75 6.35 9.36
N PRO A 171 -4.97 6.75 8.10
CA PRO A 171 -5.43 8.09 7.79
C PRO A 171 -6.85 8.32 8.33
N GLY A 172 -7.07 9.50 8.92
CA GLY A 172 -8.39 9.96 9.38
C GLY A 172 -8.78 9.53 10.80
N VAL A 173 -8.01 8.67 11.46
CA VAL A 173 -8.25 8.29 12.86
C VAL A 173 -6.92 8.29 13.63
N LYS A 174 -6.74 9.24 14.52
CA LYS A 174 -5.53 9.35 15.34
C LYS A 174 -5.40 8.16 16.29
N HIS A 175 -4.15 7.73 16.53
CA HIS A 175 -3.80 6.67 17.46
C HIS A 175 -4.34 5.27 17.08
N PHE A 176 -4.82 5.14 15.83
CA PHE A 176 -5.21 3.85 15.25
C PHE A 176 -4.14 3.39 14.27
N PHE A 177 -3.36 2.41 14.67
CA PHE A 177 -2.27 1.84 13.87
C PHE A 177 -2.70 0.53 13.22
N VAL A 178 -2.09 0.23 12.07
CA VAL A 178 -2.30 -1.00 11.31
C VAL A 178 -0.97 -1.71 11.13
N ALA A 179 -0.96 -3.02 11.33
CA ALA A 179 0.17 -3.91 11.03
C ALA A 179 -0.37 -5.21 10.44
N CYS A 180 -0.58 -5.23 9.13
CA CYS A 180 -1.16 -6.38 8.43
C CYS A 180 -0.68 -6.49 6.99
N GLY A 181 -1.21 -7.48 6.25
CA GLY A 181 -0.84 -7.71 4.87
C GLY A 181 0.62 -8.11 4.72
N MET A 182 1.11 -8.98 5.59
CA MET A 182 2.51 -9.39 5.60
C MET A 182 2.88 -10.36 4.47
N ASN A 183 1.91 -10.74 3.63
CA ASN A 183 2.13 -11.53 2.42
C ASN A 183 3.00 -12.76 2.68
N SER A 184 2.59 -13.66 3.57
CA SER A 184 3.27 -14.90 3.98
C SER A 184 4.57 -14.76 4.79
N VAL A 185 5.02 -13.55 5.08
CA VAL A 185 6.28 -13.35 5.83
C VAL A 185 6.08 -12.72 7.21
N GLY A 186 4.87 -12.83 7.77
CA GLY A 186 4.49 -12.19 9.03
C GLY A 186 5.31 -12.64 10.22
N ILE A 187 5.57 -13.93 10.37
CA ILE A 187 6.33 -14.47 11.52
C ILE A 187 7.77 -13.92 11.52
N GLN A 188 8.44 -13.95 10.38
CA GLN A 188 9.82 -13.45 10.28
C GLN A 188 9.91 -11.91 10.42
N SER A 189 8.84 -11.18 10.09
CA SER A 189 8.81 -9.70 10.13
C SER A 189 8.29 -9.13 11.44
N ALA A 190 7.65 -9.96 12.28
CA ALA A 190 6.93 -9.52 13.47
C ALA A 190 7.81 -8.69 14.44
N GLY A 191 9.05 -9.11 14.67
CA GLY A 191 9.97 -8.41 15.57
C GLY A 191 10.32 -7.01 15.05
N GLY A 192 10.65 -6.88 13.75
CA GLY A 192 10.99 -5.60 13.13
C GLY A 192 9.79 -4.65 13.07
N VAL A 193 8.63 -5.15 12.64
CA VAL A 193 7.38 -4.36 12.60
C VAL A 193 6.98 -3.92 13.99
N GLY A 194 7.06 -4.80 14.99
CA GLY A 194 6.74 -4.46 16.38
C GLY A 194 7.66 -3.38 16.94
N ARG A 195 8.97 -3.46 16.69
CA ARG A 195 9.94 -2.41 17.08
C ARG A 195 9.61 -1.07 16.41
N ALA A 196 9.40 -1.07 15.10
CA ALA A 196 9.12 0.15 14.35
C ALA A 196 7.84 0.84 14.81
N LEU A 197 6.76 0.08 15.07
CA LEU A 197 5.52 0.64 15.60
C LEU A 197 5.64 1.11 17.04
N ALA A 198 6.36 0.39 17.90
CA ALA A 198 6.59 0.82 19.28
C ALA A 198 7.33 2.16 19.32
N HIS A 199 8.38 2.32 18.49
CA HIS A 199 9.07 3.59 18.34
C HIS A 199 8.16 4.69 17.82
N TRP A 200 7.38 4.40 16.76
CA TRP A 200 6.46 5.38 16.18
C TRP A 200 5.40 5.85 17.18
N ILE A 201 4.83 4.95 17.96
CA ILE A 201 3.85 5.28 19.01
C ILE A 201 4.48 6.14 20.11
N ASP A 202 5.70 5.81 20.52
CA ASP A 202 6.41 6.51 21.61
C ASP A 202 6.92 7.90 21.19
N GLN A 203 7.47 8.02 19.98
CA GLN A 203 8.11 9.25 19.48
C GLN A 203 7.22 10.08 18.55
N GLY A 204 6.05 9.57 18.13
CA GLY A 204 5.15 10.24 17.18
C GLY A 204 5.56 10.09 15.70
N HIS A 205 6.69 9.47 15.41
CA HIS A 205 7.18 9.22 14.03
C HIS A 205 7.99 7.92 13.96
N PRO A 206 8.12 7.27 12.79
CA PRO A 206 8.95 6.09 12.65
C PRO A 206 10.44 6.41 12.74
N GLU A 207 11.24 5.47 13.24
CA GLU A 207 12.71 5.57 13.30
C GLU A 207 13.34 5.47 11.90
N GLU A 208 12.81 4.56 11.08
CA GLU A 208 13.27 4.29 9.72
C GLU A 208 12.30 4.83 8.67
N GLN A 209 12.75 4.87 7.42
CA GLN A 209 11.92 5.23 6.27
C GLN A 209 10.95 4.10 5.92
N LEU A 210 9.75 4.13 6.48
CA LEU A 210 8.71 3.12 6.27
C LEU A 210 7.78 3.42 5.08
N TRP A 211 7.99 4.49 4.33
CA TRP A 211 7.08 4.91 3.25
C TRP A 211 6.71 3.79 2.25
N PRO A 212 7.58 2.81 1.88
CA PRO A 212 7.19 1.74 0.96
C PRO A 212 6.15 0.79 1.53
N ILE A 213 6.00 0.75 2.85
CA ILE A 213 5.06 -0.11 3.56
C ILE A 213 4.03 0.68 4.38
N ASP A 214 4.10 2.02 4.35
CA ASP A 214 3.17 2.89 5.06
C ASP A 214 1.75 2.71 4.52
N VAL A 215 0.79 2.49 5.43
CA VAL A 215 -0.63 2.31 5.08
C VAL A 215 -1.20 3.50 4.31
N ARG A 216 -0.64 4.70 4.47
CA ARG A 216 -1.06 5.94 3.80
C ARG A 216 -0.78 5.96 2.29
N ARG A 217 0.04 5.04 1.77
CA ARG A 217 0.34 4.92 0.31
C ARG A 217 -0.86 4.48 -0.53
N TYR A 218 -1.91 3.97 0.11
CA TYR A 218 -3.08 3.45 -0.58
C TYR A 218 -4.16 4.51 -0.79
N PHE A 219 -4.79 4.45 -1.95
CA PHE A 219 -5.89 5.31 -2.32
C PHE A 219 -7.26 4.64 -2.08
N PRO A 220 -8.32 5.42 -1.84
CA PRO A 220 -9.66 4.86 -1.58
C PRO A 220 -10.19 3.91 -2.66
N TRP A 221 -9.84 4.10 -3.93
CA TRP A 221 -10.29 3.25 -5.03
C TRP A 221 -9.71 1.82 -4.97
N GLN A 222 -8.54 1.63 -4.36
CA GLN A 222 -7.89 0.31 -4.23
C GLN A 222 -8.64 -0.66 -3.30
N ARG A 223 -9.62 -0.17 -2.55
CA ARG A 223 -10.52 -1.00 -1.74
C ARG A 223 -11.63 -1.70 -2.55
N ASN A 224 -11.77 -1.38 -3.84
CA ASN A 224 -12.78 -1.97 -4.70
C ASN A 224 -12.63 -3.49 -4.77
N ALA A 225 -13.71 -4.24 -4.52
CA ALA A 225 -13.66 -5.70 -4.43
C ALA A 225 -13.18 -6.36 -5.74
N ARG A 226 -13.66 -5.89 -6.90
CA ARG A 226 -13.25 -6.43 -8.19
C ARG A 226 -11.76 -6.16 -8.47
N TYR A 227 -11.29 -4.94 -8.17
CA TYR A 227 -9.86 -4.63 -8.27
C TYR A 227 -9.01 -5.57 -7.43
N LEU A 228 -9.41 -5.78 -6.17
CA LEU A 228 -8.68 -6.66 -5.25
C LEU A 228 -8.67 -8.11 -5.74
N GLN A 229 -9.82 -8.62 -6.22
CA GLN A 229 -9.93 -9.94 -6.78
C GLN A 229 -8.97 -10.15 -7.96
N ASP A 230 -9.06 -9.26 -8.95
CA ASP A 230 -8.21 -9.35 -10.15
C ASP A 230 -6.72 -9.24 -9.79
N ARG A 231 -6.38 -8.39 -8.84
CA ARG A 231 -5.00 -8.12 -8.44
C ARG A 231 -4.41 -9.26 -7.61
N ILE A 232 -5.18 -9.85 -6.70
CA ILE A 232 -4.69 -10.90 -5.80
C ILE A 232 -4.43 -12.21 -6.57
N VAL A 233 -5.12 -12.49 -7.65
CA VAL A 233 -4.81 -13.61 -8.55
C VAL A 233 -3.34 -13.62 -8.96
N GLU A 234 -2.76 -12.45 -9.26
CA GLU A 234 -1.36 -12.30 -9.66
C GLU A 234 -0.42 -12.09 -8.45
N ALA A 235 -0.88 -11.35 -7.43
CA ALA A 235 -0.04 -10.86 -6.33
C ALA A 235 0.66 -11.98 -5.55
N VAL A 236 -0.02 -13.09 -5.30
CA VAL A 236 0.55 -14.24 -4.57
C VAL A 236 1.82 -14.74 -5.26
N GLY A 237 1.76 -14.98 -6.57
CA GLY A 237 2.89 -15.47 -7.35
C GLY A 237 4.06 -14.49 -7.45
N VAL A 238 3.82 -13.20 -7.28
CA VAL A 238 4.89 -12.17 -7.35
C VAL A 238 5.96 -12.38 -6.28
N LEU A 239 5.62 -12.97 -5.12
CA LEU A 239 6.58 -13.23 -4.05
C LEU A 239 7.75 -14.14 -4.49
N TYR A 240 7.52 -15.01 -5.48
CA TYR A 240 8.52 -15.94 -6.00
C TYR A 240 8.88 -15.69 -7.47
N HIS A 241 8.36 -14.63 -8.08
CA HIS A 241 8.76 -14.24 -9.42
C HIS A 241 10.17 -13.62 -9.43
N HIS A 242 10.80 -13.63 -10.60
CA HIS A 242 11.98 -12.84 -10.84
C HIS A 242 11.65 -11.34 -10.75
N HIS A 243 12.25 -10.66 -9.79
CA HIS A 243 12.07 -9.23 -9.56
C HIS A 243 12.94 -8.42 -10.52
N TYR A 244 12.65 -8.50 -11.83
CA TYR A 244 13.33 -7.66 -12.80
C TYR A 244 13.14 -6.18 -12.49
N PRO A 245 14.15 -5.33 -12.76
CA PRO A 245 13.99 -3.89 -12.64
C PRO A 245 12.78 -3.39 -13.43
N ASN A 246 12.02 -2.49 -12.83
CA ASN A 246 10.81 -1.87 -13.40
C ASN A 246 9.68 -2.83 -13.79
N ARG A 247 9.68 -4.06 -13.28
CA ARG A 247 8.62 -5.00 -13.56
C ARG A 247 7.27 -4.48 -13.09
N GLN A 248 6.29 -4.56 -13.99
CA GLN A 248 4.91 -4.15 -13.75
C GLN A 248 4.02 -5.36 -13.48
N LEU A 249 2.98 -5.16 -12.67
CA LEU A 249 1.87 -6.10 -12.55
C LEU A 249 1.00 -5.99 -13.81
N THR A 250 0.46 -7.13 -14.26
CA THR A 250 -0.30 -7.24 -15.51
C THR A 250 -1.81 -7.24 -15.30
N SER A 251 -2.27 -7.62 -14.11
CA SER A 251 -3.68 -7.62 -13.73
C SER A 251 -4.18 -6.24 -13.35
N ALA A 252 -5.49 -6.04 -13.36
CA ALA A 252 -6.18 -4.82 -12.93
C ALA A 252 -5.55 -3.54 -13.53
N ARG A 253 -5.31 -3.54 -14.84
CA ARG A 253 -4.76 -2.43 -15.62
C ARG A 253 -5.87 -1.49 -16.09
N GLY A 254 -5.48 -0.28 -16.49
CA GLY A 254 -6.40 0.71 -17.07
C GLY A 254 -7.37 1.35 -16.08
N ILE A 255 -7.08 1.32 -14.79
CA ILE A 255 -7.96 1.86 -13.74
C ILE A 255 -8.12 3.38 -13.86
N ILE A 256 -7.01 4.09 -14.00
CA ILE A 256 -7.00 5.55 -14.16
C ILE A 256 -6.19 5.88 -15.41
N ARG A 257 -6.80 6.66 -16.30
CA ARG A 257 -6.19 7.06 -17.57
C ARG A 257 -6.18 8.57 -17.68
N SER A 258 -5.17 9.10 -18.34
CA SER A 258 -5.12 10.51 -18.66
C SER A 258 -6.11 10.86 -19.80
N PRO A 259 -6.51 12.13 -19.97
CA PRO A 259 -7.36 12.56 -21.08
C PRO A 259 -6.76 12.31 -22.46
N ILE A 260 -5.43 12.17 -22.56
CA ILE A 260 -4.73 11.91 -23.82
C ILE A 260 -4.30 10.45 -23.98
N HIS A 261 -4.71 9.55 -23.07
CA HIS A 261 -4.32 8.14 -23.09
C HIS A 261 -4.50 7.47 -24.45
N ASP A 262 -5.67 7.65 -25.07
CA ASP A 262 -5.96 7.01 -26.36
C ASP A 262 -5.09 7.55 -27.50
N ARG A 263 -4.64 8.80 -27.40
CA ARG A 263 -3.67 9.38 -28.35
C ARG A 263 -2.28 8.76 -28.18
N LEU A 264 -1.90 8.47 -26.93
CA LEU A 264 -0.64 7.78 -26.64
C LEU A 264 -0.68 6.32 -27.11
N VAL A 265 -1.82 5.63 -26.95
CA VAL A 265 -2.04 4.30 -27.51
C VAL A 265 -1.89 4.33 -29.04
N ALA A 266 -2.49 5.31 -29.71
CA ALA A 266 -2.39 5.47 -31.18
C ALA A 266 -0.95 5.75 -31.66
N GLN A 267 -0.07 6.22 -30.77
CA GLN A 267 1.36 6.40 -31.02
C GLN A 267 2.20 5.18 -30.59
N ASN A 268 1.55 4.03 -30.36
CA ASN A 268 2.20 2.79 -30.00
C ASN A 268 2.96 2.85 -28.65
N ALA A 269 2.42 3.56 -27.66
CA ALA A 269 2.99 3.63 -26.32
C ALA A 269 2.86 2.31 -25.56
N ALA A 270 3.94 1.89 -24.90
CA ALA A 270 3.90 0.89 -23.86
C ALA A 270 3.66 1.57 -22.52
N PHE A 271 2.74 1.02 -21.70
CA PHE A 271 2.33 1.66 -20.46
C PHE A 271 2.83 0.93 -19.22
N SER A 272 3.25 1.72 -18.23
CA SER A 272 3.44 1.29 -16.84
C SER A 272 2.37 1.89 -15.93
N GLN A 273 2.11 1.23 -14.81
CA GLN A 273 1.16 1.73 -13.81
C GLN A 273 1.91 2.39 -12.65
N ASN A 274 1.54 3.62 -12.32
CA ASN A 274 2.01 4.31 -11.12
C ASN A 274 0.82 4.83 -10.32
N SER A 275 0.66 4.37 -9.08
CA SER A 275 -0.47 4.74 -8.20
C SER A 275 -1.85 4.63 -8.88
N GLY A 276 -2.02 3.62 -9.73
CA GLY A 276 -3.24 3.37 -10.49
C GLY A 276 -3.32 4.09 -11.85
N TRP A 277 -2.48 5.06 -12.11
CA TRP A 277 -2.42 5.76 -13.39
C TRP A 277 -1.65 4.97 -14.44
N GLU A 278 -2.24 4.82 -15.63
CA GLU A 278 -1.51 4.36 -16.80
C GLU A 278 -0.66 5.52 -17.34
N ARG A 279 0.65 5.30 -17.43
CA ARG A 279 1.61 6.27 -17.93
C ARG A 279 2.38 5.66 -19.09
N ALA A 280 2.53 6.41 -20.20
CA ALA A 280 3.42 6.01 -21.27
C ALA A 280 4.86 5.93 -20.74
N ASP A 281 5.48 4.79 -20.93
CA ASP A 281 6.83 4.48 -20.44
C ASP A 281 7.87 4.58 -21.56
N TRP A 282 7.50 4.13 -22.74
CA TRP A 282 8.26 4.25 -23.97
C TRP A 282 7.33 4.07 -25.19
N PHE A 283 7.79 4.49 -26.36
CA PHE A 283 7.04 4.37 -27.61
C PHE A 283 7.71 3.38 -28.57
N ALA A 284 6.96 2.37 -28.99
CA ALA A 284 7.44 1.36 -29.92
C ALA A 284 7.38 1.87 -31.37
N PRO A 285 8.45 1.72 -32.16
CA PRO A 285 8.40 2.04 -33.59
C PRO A 285 7.40 1.15 -34.35
N GLU A 286 7.10 1.52 -35.58
CA GLU A 286 6.25 0.70 -36.45
C GLU A 286 6.81 -0.74 -36.59
N GLY A 287 5.93 -1.73 -36.45
CA GLY A 287 6.29 -3.15 -36.50
C GLY A 287 6.86 -3.73 -35.19
N VAL A 288 7.03 -2.91 -34.15
CA VAL A 288 7.45 -3.35 -32.82
C VAL A 288 6.24 -3.35 -31.88
N GLU A 289 6.07 -4.45 -31.15
CA GLU A 289 4.99 -4.59 -30.17
C GLU A 289 5.31 -3.74 -28.91
N PRO A 290 4.37 -2.89 -28.42
CA PRO A 290 4.56 -2.03 -27.25
C PRO A 290 4.41 -2.80 -25.93
N VAL A 291 5.26 -3.79 -25.70
CA VAL A 291 5.26 -4.64 -24.49
C VAL A 291 6.62 -4.63 -23.82
N HIS A 292 6.62 -4.75 -22.49
CA HIS A 292 7.85 -4.84 -21.70
C HIS A 292 8.37 -6.28 -21.70
N LYS A 293 9.55 -6.51 -22.29
CA LYS A 293 10.31 -7.76 -22.15
C LYS A 293 11.47 -7.50 -21.19
N TYR A 294 11.30 -7.95 -19.96
CA TYR A 294 12.22 -7.70 -18.85
C TYR A 294 13.53 -8.48 -19.00
N SER A 295 14.61 -7.90 -18.51
CA SER A 295 15.96 -8.51 -18.53
C SER A 295 16.79 -8.00 -17.35
N TRP A 296 17.68 -8.86 -16.82
CA TRP A 296 18.74 -8.43 -15.89
C TRP A 296 19.85 -7.61 -16.56
N ARG A 297 19.83 -7.54 -17.88
CA ARG A 297 20.70 -6.71 -18.70
C ARG A 297 19.87 -5.56 -19.30
N ARG A 298 20.05 -5.28 -20.60
CA ARG A 298 19.26 -4.28 -21.33
C ARG A 298 17.89 -4.86 -21.70
N PRO A 299 16.77 -4.26 -21.28
CA PRO A 299 15.43 -4.68 -21.70
C PRO A 299 15.19 -4.28 -23.17
N ASN A 300 14.08 -4.79 -23.77
CA ASN A 300 13.77 -4.53 -25.17
C ASN A 300 13.52 -3.05 -25.53
N TRP A 301 13.18 -2.25 -24.56
CA TRP A 301 12.89 -0.82 -24.75
C TRP A 301 14.12 0.10 -24.57
N PHE A 302 15.26 -0.44 -24.16
CA PHE A 302 16.45 0.35 -23.81
C PHE A 302 16.90 1.30 -24.93
N GLU A 303 16.99 0.79 -26.16
CA GLU A 303 17.44 1.58 -27.32
C GLU A 303 16.38 2.64 -27.71
N TYR A 304 15.10 2.32 -27.59
CA TYR A 304 14.01 3.25 -27.92
C TYR A 304 13.93 4.40 -26.93
N GLN A 305 14.01 4.10 -25.63
CA GLN A 305 14.12 5.15 -24.60
C GLN A 305 15.36 6.01 -24.79
N GLY A 306 16.47 5.42 -25.23
CA GLY A 306 17.68 6.15 -25.57
C GLY A 306 17.44 7.17 -26.70
N GLN A 307 16.74 6.78 -27.74
CA GLN A 307 16.37 7.67 -28.86
C GLN A 307 15.45 8.80 -28.40
N GLU A 308 14.40 8.50 -27.59
CA GLU A 308 13.51 9.50 -27.01
C GLU A 308 14.29 10.50 -26.14
N HIS A 309 15.23 10.00 -25.33
CA HIS A 309 16.07 10.82 -24.48
C HIS A 309 16.91 11.81 -25.31
N MET A 310 17.50 11.34 -26.40
CA MET A 310 18.28 12.22 -27.30
C MET A 310 17.37 13.22 -28.02
N ALA A 311 16.18 12.80 -28.46
CA ALA A 311 15.22 13.70 -29.08
C ALA A 311 14.80 14.87 -28.18
N VAL A 312 14.65 14.61 -26.88
CA VAL A 312 14.37 15.67 -25.89
C VAL A 312 15.57 16.60 -25.71
N ARG A 313 16.79 16.06 -25.74
CA ARG A 313 18.02 16.89 -25.58
C ARG A 313 18.28 17.78 -26.77
N ASP A 314 18.03 17.28 -27.97
CA ASP A 314 18.35 17.98 -29.21
C ASP A 314 17.18 18.78 -29.78
N GLY A 315 15.98 18.58 -29.23
CA GLY A 315 14.73 19.15 -29.70
C GLY A 315 13.76 19.54 -28.61
N VAL A 316 12.48 19.15 -28.77
CA VAL A 316 11.39 19.47 -27.84
C VAL A 316 10.69 18.19 -27.40
N GLY A 317 10.46 18.03 -26.10
CA GLY A 317 9.70 16.92 -25.51
C GLY A 317 8.34 17.38 -24.95
N LEU A 318 7.32 16.54 -25.11
CA LEU A 318 6.02 16.69 -24.47
C LEU A 318 5.82 15.57 -23.47
N TYR A 319 5.51 15.91 -22.22
CA TYR A 319 5.31 14.96 -21.13
C TYR A 319 3.87 15.02 -20.60
N ASP A 320 3.22 13.86 -20.51
CA ASP A 320 1.92 13.75 -19.84
C ASP A 320 2.13 13.65 -18.32
N LEU A 321 1.94 14.77 -17.62
CA LEU A 321 2.04 14.88 -16.17
C LEU A 321 0.67 14.85 -15.48
N THR A 322 -0.37 14.36 -16.16
CA THR A 322 -1.74 14.27 -15.61
C THR A 322 -1.79 13.45 -14.32
N SER A 323 -0.95 12.43 -14.16
CA SER A 323 -0.89 11.57 -12.97
C SER A 323 -0.36 12.26 -11.72
N MET A 324 0.32 13.39 -11.85
CA MET A 324 0.80 14.16 -10.67
C MET A 324 -0.34 14.82 -9.93
N GLY A 325 -0.24 14.94 -8.61
CA GLY A 325 -1.16 15.71 -7.78
C GLY A 325 -1.01 17.20 -8.02
N LYS A 326 -2.11 17.93 -8.10
CA LYS A 326 -2.16 19.37 -8.25
C LYS A 326 -3.03 19.97 -7.16
N PHE A 327 -2.52 21.01 -6.50
CA PHE A 327 -3.23 21.73 -5.46
C PHE A 327 -3.16 23.23 -5.75
N LEU A 328 -4.27 23.91 -5.50
CA LEU A 328 -4.30 25.35 -5.48
C LEU A 328 -4.47 25.81 -4.02
N VAL A 329 -3.49 26.56 -3.52
CA VAL A 329 -3.49 27.12 -2.17
C VAL A 329 -3.76 28.61 -2.29
N GLN A 330 -4.88 29.06 -1.70
CA GLN A 330 -5.34 30.45 -1.82
C GLN A 330 -5.70 31.03 -0.46
N GLY A 331 -5.38 32.29 -0.28
CA GLY A 331 -5.76 33.05 0.90
C GLY A 331 -4.64 33.97 1.38
N ARG A 332 -4.99 34.92 2.19
CA ARG A 332 -4.06 35.91 2.76
C ARG A 332 -2.84 35.28 3.41
N ASP A 333 -3.01 34.15 4.07
CA ASP A 333 -1.97 33.50 4.84
C ASP A 333 -1.27 32.37 4.05
N ALA A 334 -1.56 32.21 2.73
CA ALA A 334 -1.03 31.13 1.90
C ALA A 334 0.51 31.10 1.84
N GLU A 335 1.14 32.27 1.68
CA GLU A 335 2.60 32.39 1.67
C GLU A 335 3.21 31.93 3.01
N SER A 336 2.72 32.44 4.12
CA SER A 336 3.26 32.11 5.45
C SER A 336 3.09 30.63 5.80
N VAL A 337 1.99 30.02 5.39
CA VAL A 337 1.73 28.58 5.54
C VAL A 337 2.73 27.79 4.72
N LEU A 338 2.94 28.13 3.47
CA LEU A 338 3.90 27.40 2.62
C LEU A 338 5.35 27.61 3.08
N GLN A 339 5.72 28.80 3.54
CA GLN A 339 7.04 29.07 4.13
C GLN A 339 7.32 28.22 5.38
N TYR A 340 6.28 27.86 6.14
CA TYR A 340 6.44 27.02 7.32
C TYR A 340 6.83 25.58 6.98
N PHE A 341 6.31 25.03 5.87
CA PHE A 341 6.58 23.62 5.50
C PHE A 341 7.73 23.43 4.53
N CYS A 342 7.87 24.39 3.61
CA CYS A 342 8.85 24.28 2.55
C CYS A 342 10.25 24.58 3.07
N ALA A 343 11.21 23.73 2.77
CA ALA A 343 12.59 23.97 3.15
C ALA A 343 13.25 25.10 2.34
N ASN A 344 12.75 25.37 1.11
CA ASN A 344 13.19 26.49 0.30
C ASN A 344 12.24 27.67 0.41
N ASP A 345 12.77 28.88 0.18
CA ASP A 345 12.00 30.12 0.16
C ASP A 345 11.01 30.13 -1.00
N VAL A 346 9.72 30.22 -0.69
CA VAL A 346 8.61 30.34 -1.67
C VAL A 346 8.08 31.79 -1.80
N ALA A 347 8.62 32.75 -1.02
CA ALA A 347 8.33 34.17 -1.14
C ALA A 347 9.05 34.80 -2.33
N VAL A 348 8.79 34.29 -3.50
CA VAL A 348 9.42 34.67 -4.78
C VAL A 348 8.45 35.52 -5.62
N PRO A 349 8.92 36.27 -6.65
CA PRO A 349 8.04 36.99 -7.56
C PRO A 349 7.00 36.07 -8.25
N SER A 350 5.81 36.61 -8.55
CA SER A 350 4.77 35.91 -9.31
C SER A 350 5.31 35.37 -10.64
N GLY A 351 4.88 34.17 -11.00
CA GLY A 351 5.37 33.40 -12.17
C GLY A 351 6.63 32.56 -11.91
N LYS A 352 7.27 32.69 -10.76
CA LYS A 352 8.41 31.84 -10.39
C LYS A 352 7.95 30.49 -9.85
N ILE A 353 8.75 29.47 -10.17
CA ILE A 353 8.59 28.08 -9.69
C ILE A 353 9.75 27.77 -8.74
N VAL A 354 9.42 27.21 -7.58
CA VAL A 354 10.39 26.75 -6.59
C VAL A 354 10.21 25.25 -6.41
N TYR A 355 11.25 24.48 -6.60
CA TYR A 355 11.30 23.08 -6.18
C TYR A 355 11.78 23.02 -4.73
N THR A 356 11.06 22.30 -3.87
CA THR A 356 11.35 22.27 -2.44
C THR A 356 10.93 20.96 -1.81
N PRO A 357 11.72 20.39 -0.89
CA PRO A 357 11.24 19.38 0.04
C PRO A 357 10.27 20.00 1.04
N VAL A 358 9.36 19.16 1.52
CA VAL A 358 8.48 19.40 2.67
C VAL A 358 8.99 18.55 3.82
N LEU A 359 9.18 19.16 4.98
CA LEU A 359 9.75 18.52 6.16
C LEU A 359 8.73 18.41 7.28
N ASN A 360 8.89 17.39 8.12
CA ASN A 360 8.18 17.28 9.39
C ASN A 360 8.90 18.05 10.52
N GLU A 361 8.31 18.10 11.72
CA GLU A 361 8.85 18.82 12.86
C GLU A 361 10.23 18.31 13.34
N ALA A 362 10.56 17.04 13.05
CA ALA A 362 11.86 16.45 13.34
C ALA A 362 12.91 16.73 12.22
N GLY A 363 12.55 17.48 11.17
CA GLY A 363 13.39 17.74 10.01
C GLY A 363 13.48 16.58 9.02
N GLY A 364 12.65 15.54 9.20
CA GLY A 364 12.55 14.43 8.28
C GLY A 364 11.82 14.80 6.99
N PHE A 365 12.20 14.17 5.88
CA PHE A 365 11.62 14.38 4.56
C PHE A 365 10.24 13.70 4.46
N GLU A 366 9.20 14.46 4.16
CA GLU A 366 7.84 13.94 3.94
C GLU A 366 7.52 13.77 2.45
N THR A 367 7.79 14.77 1.65
CA THR A 367 7.61 14.76 0.20
C THR A 367 8.40 15.89 -0.46
N ASP A 368 8.50 15.85 -1.78
CA ASP A 368 8.98 16.95 -2.61
C ASP A 368 7.84 17.52 -3.48
N ILE A 369 7.90 18.82 -3.68
CA ILE A 369 6.89 19.56 -4.44
C ILE A 369 7.53 20.63 -5.31
N THR A 370 6.79 21.05 -6.34
CA THR A 370 7.03 22.36 -6.97
C THR A 370 5.95 23.32 -6.57
N VAL A 371 6.34 24.52 -6.17
CA VAL A 371 5.44 25.61 -5.80
C VAL A 371 5.59 26.71 -6.84
N THR A 372 4.51 27.02 -7.55
CA THR A 372 4.43 28.16 -8.48
C THR A 372 3.64 29.27 -7.85
N ARG A 373 4.22 30.46 -7.69
CA ARG A 373 3.48 31.63 -7.23
C ARG A 373 2.70 32.24 -8.38
N PHE A 374 1.36 32.22 -8.33
CA PHE A 374 0.50 32.85 -9.35
C PHE A 374 0.23 34.33 -9.03
N SER A 375 -0.03 34.65 -7.73
CA SER A 375 -0.27 35.99 -7.24
C SER A 375 0.29 36.15 -5.83
N GLU A 376 -0.02 37.27 -5.18
CA GLU A 376 0.37 37.54 -3.79
C GLU A 376 -0.16 36.48 -2.82
N ASP A 377 -1.38 36.00 -3.07
CA ASP A 377 -2.16 35.11 -2.21
C ASP A 377 -2.51 33.73 -2.84
N THR A 378 -1.97 33.42 -4.02
CA THR A 378 -2.33 32.22 -4.78
C THR A 378 -1.09 31.47 -5.23
N PHE A 379 -1.01 30.18 -4.85
CA PHE A 379 0.10 29.29 -5.15
C PHE A 379 -0.42 27.98 -5.77
N PHE A 380 0.25 27.53 -6.80
CA PHE A 380 -0.02 26.24 -7.45
C PHE A 380 1.07 25.25 -7.10
N ILE A 381 0.66 24.09 -6.55
CA ILE A 381 1.57 23.04 -6.10
C ILE A 381 1.40 21.80 -6.96
N VAL A 382 2.53 21.21 -7.36
CA VAL A 382 2.56 19.92 -8.03
C VAL A 382 3.42 18.94 -7.23
N THR A 383 2.92 17.73 -7.01
CA THR A 383 3.60 16.66 -6.29
C THR A 383 3.47 15.31 -7.01
N ALA A 384 4.30 14.33 -6.66
CA ALA A 384 4.21 13.00 -7.22
C ALA A 384 2.87 12.33 -6.89
N ALA A 385 2.36 11.48 -7.80
CA ALA A 385 1.08 10.78 -7.61
C ALA A 385 1.04 9.95 -6.31
N ALA A 386 2.14 9.29 -5.95
CA ALA A 386 2.24 8.47 -4.76
C ALA A 386 2.18 9.27 -3.44
N THR A 387 2.56 10.55 -3.46
CA THR A 387 2.63 11.40 -2.26
C THR A 387 1.49 12.40 -2.14
N VAL A 388 0.49 12.31 -3.04
CA VAL A 388 -0.70 13.21 -3.02
C VAL A 388 -1.39 13.21 -1.66
N ALA A 389 -1.58 12.04 -1.05
CA ALA A 389 -2.21 11.94 0.25
C ALA A 389 -1.37 12.60 1.36
N VAL A 390 -0.05 12.42 1.33
CA VAL A 390 0.88 13.03 2.28
C VAL A 390 0.91 14.54 2.10
N ALA A 391 1.06 15.03 0.85
CA ALA A 391 1.06 16.46 0.56
C ALA A 391 -0.27 17.12 0.96
N ALA A 392 -1.41 16.47 0.70
CA ALA A 392 -2.72 16.95 1.14
C ALA A 392 -2.81 17.04 2.67
N THR A 393 -2.33 16.03 3.39
CA THR A 393 -2.34 16.02 4.87
C THR A 393 -1.49 17.15 5.43
N VAL A 394 -0.28 17.34 4.89
CA VAL A 394 0.64 18.42 5.32
C VAL A 394 0.06 19.79 5.04
N VAL A 395 -0.43 20.06 3.83
CA VAL A 395 -1.00 21.35 3.44
C VAL A 395 -2.26 21.68 4.25
N VAL A 396 -3.10 20.69 4.58
CA VAL A 396 -4.34 20.91 5.33
C VAL A 396 -4.10 20.96 6.84
N ALA A 397 -3.15 20.22 7.40
CA ALA A 397 -2.80 20.29 8.83
C ALA A 397 -2.30 21.70 9.24
N ALA A 398 -1.65 22.40 8.31
CA ALA A 398 -1.17 23.76 8.52
C ALA A 398 -2.24 24.84 8.45
N THR A 399 -3.34 24.56 7.80
CA THR A 399 -4.41 25.55 7.61
C THR A 399 -5.38 25.61 8.79
N ALA A 400 -4.88 25.80 10.00
CA ALA A 400 -5.71 26.32 11.11
C ALA A 400 -6.27 27.73 10.83
N ALA A 401 -5.77 28.41 9.78
CA ALA A 401 -6.28 29.65 9.22
C ALA A 401 -7.22 29.38 8.02
N PRO A 402 -8.11 30.30 7.62
CA PRO A 402 -9.02 30.12 6.49
C PRO A 402 -8.28 30.17 5.14
N VAL A 403 -7.58 29.11 4.82
CA VAL A 403 -6.95 28.91 3.50
C VAL A 403 -7.80 27.87 2.74
N GLU A 404 -8.21 28.22 1.54
CA GLU A 404 -8.96 27.33 0.68
C GLU A 404 -7.99 26.50 -0.16
N VAL A 405 -8.11 25.16 -0.05
CA VAL A 405 -7.31 24.23 -0.84
C VAL A 405 -8.24 23.51 -1.82
N ALA A 406 -8.08 23.78 -3.10
CA ALA A 406 -8.76 23.06 -4.16
C ALA A 406 -7.83 21.96 -4.73
N ILE A 407 -8.33 20.74 -4.77
CA ILE A 407 -7.61 19.58 -5.37
C ILE A 407 -8.23 19.32 -6.73
N GLU A 408 -7.48 19.55 -7.80
CA GLU A 408 -7.91 19.23 -9.15
C GLU A 408 -7.45 17.83 -9.56
N GLY A 409 -8.37 17.04 -10.16
CA GLY A 409 -8.06 15.73 -10.73
C GLY A 409 -8.61 14.53 -9.98
N PHE A 410 -9.19 14.66 -8.78
CA PHE A 410 -9.91 13.60 -8.10
C PHE A 410 -11.43 13.77 -8.23
N ARG A 411 -12.13 12.75 -8.75
CA ARG A 411 -13.60 12.74 -8.85
C ARG A 411 -14.32 12.72 -7.49
N ASP A 412 -13.64 12.39 -6.40
CA ASP A 412 -14.21 12.37 -5.06
C ASP A 412 -13.93 13.66 -4.28
N ARG A 413 -14.53 14.77 -4.73
CA ARG A 413 -14.58 16.04 -3.96
C ARG A 413 -15.19 15.89 -2.56
N LEU A 414 -15.98 14.83 -2.33
CA LEU A 414 -16.67 14.57 -1.06
C LEU A 414 -15.75 14.08 0.07
N ALA A 415 -14.74 13.25 -0.22
CA ALA A 415 -13.85 12.72 0.81
C ALA A 415 -12.93 13.81 1.40
N VAL A 416 -12.43 14.72 0.55
CA VAL A 416 -11.57 15.82 0.98
C VAL A 416 -12.40 16.91 1.68
N ALA A 417 -13.60 17.21 1.21
CA ALA A 417 -14.51 18.17 1.84
C ALA A 417 -14.95 17.70 3.25
N HIS A 418 -15.21 16.42 3.46
CA HIS A 418 -15.54 15.86 4.78
C HIS A 418 -14.34 15.91 5.74
N TRP A 419 -13.14 15.66 5.26
CA TRP A 419 -11.93 15.75 6.06
C TRP A 419 -11.60 17.18 6.46
N ILE A 420 -11.76 18.17 5.56
CA ILE A 420 -11.64 19.60 5.84
C ILE A 420 -12.70 20.06 6.88
N ALA A 421 -13.93 19.54 6.76
CA ALA A 421 -15.01 19.90 7.71
C ALA A 421 -14.79 19.29 9.11
N ALA A 422 -14.24 18.08 9.20
CA ALA A 422 -13.95 17.41 10.48
C ALA A 422 -12.82 18.10 11.26
N ASN A 423 -11.83 18.68 10.59
CA ASN A 423 -10.69 19.35 11.24
C ASN A 423 -10.89 20.86 11.52
N ARG A 424 -12.00 21.46 11.07
CA ARG A 424 -12.30 22.89 11.34
C ARG A 424 -12.68 23.22 12.79
N SER A 425 -12.66 22.26 13.72
CA SER A 425 -13.14 22.46 15.10
C SER A 425 -12.04 22.61 16.16
N ILE A 426 -10.77 22.71 15.78
CA ILE A 426 -9.65 22.76 16.75
C ILE A 426 -8.79 24.00 16.52
N ASP A 427 -8.46 24.75 17.59
CA ASP A 427 -7.51 25.86 17.54
C ASP A 427 -6.05 25.38 17.52
N HIS A 428 -5.10 26.28 17.26
CA HIS A 428 -3.65 26.02 17.21
C HIS A 428 -3.03 25.45 18.52
N ARG A 429 -3.84 25.23 19.58
CA ARG A 429 -3.47 24.59 20.84
C ARG A 429 -4.26 23.29 21.08
N GLY A 430 -4.94 22.75 20.04
CA GLY A 430 -5.72 21.53 20.15
C GLY A 430 -7.05 21.67 20.91
N LYS A 431 -7.56 22.90 21.14
CA LYS A 431 -8.82 23.13 21.83
C LYS A 431 -9.98 23.33 20.86
N PRO A 432 -11.18 22.77 21.14
CA PRO A 432 -12.37 23.01 20.32
C PRO A 432 -12.72 24.50 20.24
N LEU A 433 -12.93 25.01 19.04
CA LEU A 433 -13.46 26.36 18.84
C LEU A 433 -14.89 26.44 19.35
N GLN A 434 -15.12 27.16 20.44
CA GLN A 434 -16.45 27.44 20.93
C GLN A 434 -17.18 28.32 19.91
N ARG A 435 -18.28 27.82 19.34
CA ARG A 435 -19.21 28.64 18.55
C ARG A 435 -19.80 29.74 19.45
N SER A 436 -19.39 30.97 19.26
CA SER A 436 -20.11 32.12 19.85
C SER A 436 -21.52 32.16 19.24
N ARG A 437 -22.53 31.91 20.04
CA ARG A 437 -23.92 32.24 19.69
C ARG A 437 -23.99 33.76 19.54
N ARG A 438 -24.08 34.26 18.32
CA ARG A 438 -24.60 35.60 18.08
C ARG A 438 -26.11 35.53 18.35
N ASN A 439 -26.54 36.23 19.38
CA ASN A 439 -27.93 36.57 19.57
C ASN A 439 -28.32 37.56 18.46
N ASP A 440 -29.18 37.11 17.57
CA ASP A 440 -29.93 38.03 16.72
C ASP A 440 -31.03 38.67 17.59
N ARG A 441 -30.98 39.97 17.71
CA ARG A 441 -32.14 40.86 17.92
C ARG A 441 -32.28 41.71 16.69
#